data_47f72208d67a316aaed97a305235cda1
#
_entry.id   47f72208d67a316aaed97a305235cda1
#
_cell.length_a   1.000
_cell.length_b   1.000
_cell.length_c   1.000
_cell.angle_alpha   90.00
_cell.angle_beta   90.00
_cell.angle_gamma   90.00
#
_symmetry.space_group_name_H-M   'P 1'
#
loop_
_entity.id
_entity.type
_entity.pdbx_description
1 polymer ?
#
loop_
_entity_poly.entity_id
_entity_poly.type
_entity_poly.pdbx_seq_one_letter_code
_entity_poly.pdbx_strand_id
1 'polypeptide(L)'
;AYIRFVMFIKLCGTNYPLSICFIVVNEFCERFSYYGMKALLTLYFVTYLKWDKDLSTAVYHAFSSLCYFTPILGALIADSWLGKFKTIIYLSIVYVIGHVVKSVGAIPTVGNTDVHIALSMVGLILIAIGTGGIKPCVAAFGGDQFDEEHVSERQKFFSIFYMSINAGSLLSTLITPVLRGDVQCFGGDCYALAFGVPAALMIVALVVFIAGSSLYKRNPPQGNILLQVCKCIGFAIENRWRNSKHEPKRRHWLDWAEEKYSKRLIQEIKMVLRVLILYIPLPMFWALFDQQGSRWTLQATRMNMDDLFPSAVQMLNALLILLFVPIFDLIIYPLVGLCKIKITPLRKMAAGMIFAALAFVAATLVEINVVVCMTTNFFVLYPSVPCDLHSEEDCPDLNLGLLDFGASYTFILMKESGKIVAERMEDVKANSVHIAWQVPQYVLITAGEVMFSITGLEFSYSQAPSNMKSVLQAGWLLTVAFGNVIVLIVAEGAGLEQWKEFVLFAGLLLGVCIIFSVMSIFYKYVDPERMDKINLEDSKEEDETDEKKSSMKLNKTGKSTRL
;
A
#
# COMPACT_ATOMS: atom_id res chain seq x y z
N ALA A 1 -4.60 -40.05 -9.24
CA ALA A 1 -3.43 -39.17 -9.36
C ALA A 1 -3.31 -38.72 -10.82
N TYR A 2 -3.96 -37.61 -11.20
CA TYR A 2 -3.72 -36.93 -12.49
C TYR A 2 -2.65 -35.89 -12.24
N ILE A 3 -1.39 -36.26 -12.46
CA ILE A 3 -0.29 -35.29 -12.63
C ILE A 3 -0.57 -34.65 -14.00
N ARG A 4 -1.26 -33.52 -14.02
CA ARG A 4 -1.32 -32.65 -15.18
C ARG A 4 0.09 -32.12 -15.37
N PHE A 5 0.78 -32.62 -16.40
CA PHE A 5 2.01 -32.02 -16.92
C PHE A 5 1.64 -30.61 -17.36
N VAL A 6 1.82 -29.63 -16.47
CA VAL A 6 1.75 -28.22 -16.85
C VAL A 6 3.00 -27.97 -17.67
N MET A 7 2.82 -27.92 -18.98
CA MET A 7 3.88 -27.59 -19.92
C MET A 7 4.29 -26.15 -19.62
N PHE A 8 5.44 -25.97 -18.94
CA PHE A 8 6.03 -24.66 -18.68
C PHE A 8 6.46 -24.04 -20.02
N ILE A 9 5.57 -23.27 -20.65
CA ILE A 9 5.90 -22.47 -21.82
C ILE A 9 6.76 -21.31 -21.29
N LYS A 10 8.06 -21.38 -21.57
CA LYS A 10 9.01 -20.32 -21.23
C LYS A 10 8.87 -19.16 -22.22
N LEU A 11 8.98 -17.94 -21.73
CA LEU A 11 8.94 -16.74 -22.54
C LEU A 11 10.23 -16.64 -23.38
N CYS A 12 10.14 -16.77 -24.72
CA CYS A 12 11.25 -16.55 -25.66
C CYS A 12 12.62 -17.10 -25.24
N GLY A 13 12.69 -18.34 -24.74
CA GLY A 13 13.96 -18.98 -24.32
C GLY A 13 14.54 -18.52 -22.98
N THR A 14 13.81 -17.70 -22.23
CA THR A 14 14.16 -17.26 -20.86
C THR A 14 13.63 -18.25 -19.80
N ASN A 15 14.09 -18.11 -18.55
CA ASN A 15 13.58 -18.91 -17.43
C ASN A 15 12.26 -18.36 -16.83
N TYR A 16 11.65 -17.35 -17.47
CA TYR A 16 10.37 -16.78 -17.02
C TYR A 16 9.19 -17.61 -17.53
N PRO A 17 8.28 -18.05 -16.66
CA PRO A 17 7.03 -18.67 -17.09
C PRO A 17 6.15 -17.67 -17.85
N LEU A 18 5.53 -18.09 -18.95
CA LEU A 18 4.61 -17.22 -19.71
C LEU A 18 3.41 -16.75 -18.87
N SER A 19 3.04 -17.52 -17.84
CA SER A 19 1.98 -17.16 -16.88
C SER A 19 2.19 -15.78 -16.21
N ILE A 20 3.43 -15.35 -16.05
CA ILE A 20 3.78 -14.05 -15.43
C ILE A 20 3.24 -12.87 -16.24
N CYS A 21 3.24 -12.94 -17.58
CA CYS A 21 2.71 -11.87 -18.41
C CYS A 21 1.23 -11.59 -18.11
N PHE A 22 0.43 -12.64 -17.94
CA PHE A 22 -1.00 -12.50 -17.61
C PHE A 22 -1.21 -11.90 -16.22
N ILE A 23 -0.35 -12.24 -15.25
CA ILE A 23 -0.43 -11.70 -13.89
C ILE A 23 -0.04 -10.22 -13.87
N VAL A 24 1.04 -9.83 -14.57
CA VAL A 24 1.52 -8.44 -14.65
C VAL A 24 0.51 -7.54 -15.35
N VAL A 25 -0.08 -8.00 -16.47
CA VAL A 25 -1.13 -7.25 -17.19
C VAL A 25 -2.39 -7.13 -16.33
N ASN A 26 -2.79 -8.20 -15.63
CA ASN A 26 -3.92 -8.15 -14.69
C ASN A 26 -3.68 -7.10 -13.60
N GLU A 27 -2.49 -7.08 -12.99
CA GLU A 27 -2.13 -6.10 -11.95
C GLU A 27 -2.13 -4.67 -12.49
N PHE A 28 -1.55 -4.44 -13.67
CA PHE A 28 -1.58 -3.13 -14.33
C PHE A 28 -3.00 -2.60 -14.51
N CYS A 29 -3.91 -3.41 -15.08
CA CYS A 29 -5.30 -3.02 -15.30
C CYS A 29 -6.04 -2.79 -13.97
N GLU A 30 -5.80 -3.62 -12.97
CA GLU A 30 -6.38 -3.47 -11.63
C GLU A 30 -5.93 -2.16 -10.98
N ARG A 31 -4.63 -1.86 -11.02
CA ARG A 31 -4.09 -0.62 -10.43
C ARG A 31 -4.57 0.62 -11.16
N PHE A 32 -4.63 0.57 -12.50
CA PHE A 32 -5.26 1.65 -13.26
C PHE A 32 -6.70 1.89 -12.78
N SER A 33 -7.48 0.82 -12.63
CA SER A 33 -8.88 0.92 -12.20
C SER A 33 -9.02 1.51 -10.80
N TYR A 34 -8.19 1.08 -9.86
CA TYR A 34 -8.21 1.56 -8.48
C TYR A 34 -7.81 3.04 -8.36
N TYR A 35 -6.63 3.40 -8.90
CA TYR A 35 -6.10 4.75 -8.77
C TYR A 35 -6.89 5.75 -9.60
N GLY A 36 -7.38 5.35 -10.78
CA GLY A 36 -8.23 6.20 -11.61
C GLY A 36 -9.55 6.56 -10.93
N MET A 37 -10.21 5.60 -10.32
CA MET A 37 -11.42 5.85 -9.52
C MET A 37 -11.10 6.72 -8.29
N LYS A 38 -10.02 6.40 -7.58
CA LYS A 38 -9.61 7.11 -6.36
C LYS A 38 -9.26 8.57 -6.61
N ALA A 39 -8.64 8.89 -7.74
CA ALA A 39 -8.24 10.26 -8.11
C ALA A 39 -9.42 11.23 -8.22
N LEU A 40 -10.58 10.74 -8.63
CA LEU A 40 -11.79 11.56 -8.77
C LEU A 40 -12.75 11.51 -7.58
N LEU A 41 -12.47 10.65 -6.60
CA LEU A 41 -13.45 10.31 -5.58
C LEU A 41 -13.90 11.51 -4.74
N THR A 42 -12.95 12.28 -4.20
CA THR A 42 -13.25 13.48 -3.40
C THR A 42 -13.98 14.52 -4.22
N LEU A 43 -13.53 14.75 -5.46
CA LEU A 43 -14.16 15.71 -6.34
C LEU A 43 -15.60 15.32 -6.69
N TYR A 44 -15.85 14.03 -6.93
CA TYR A 44 -17.18 13.47 -7.13
C TYR A 44 -18.11 13.72 -5.93
N PHE A 45 -17.63 13.54 -4.70
CA PHE A 45 -18.42 13.81 -3.51
C PHE A 45 -18.79 15.29 -3.38
N VAL A 46 -17.84 16.19 -3.56
CA VAL A 46 -18.05 17.63 -3.41
C VAL A 46 -18.88 18.21 -4.57
N THR A 47 -18.55 17.87 -5.81
CA THR A 47 -19.16 18.53 -6.99
C THR A 47 -20.44 17.85 -7.46
N TYR A 48 -20.51 16.51 -7.43
CA TYR A 48 -21.65 15.74 -7.92
C TYR A 48 -22.67 15.43 -6.82
N LEU A 49 -22.22 14.87 -5.67
CA LEU A 49 -23.12 14.57 -4.54
C LEU A 49 -23.41 15.78 -3.67
N LYS A 50 -22.73 16.92 -3.88
CA LYS A 50 -22.90 18.17 -3.13
C LYS A 50 -22.64 18.02 -1.62
N TRP A 51 -21.76 17.10 -1.22
CA TRP A 51 -21.36 16.95 0.17
C TRP A 51 -20.39 18.05 0.58
N ASP A 52 -20.35 18.33 1.89
CA ASP A 52 -19.34 19.19 2.47
C ASP A 52 -17.93 18.58 2.36
N LYS A 53 -16.91 19.39 2.55
CA LYS A 53 -15.51 18.95 2.42
C LYS A 53 -15.12 17.93 3.50
N ASP A 54 -15.66 18.10 4.72
CA ASP A 54 -15.28 17.27 5.87
C ASP A 54 -15.86 15.87 5.73
N LEU A 55 -17.14 15.73 5.39
CA LEU A 55 -17.76 14.44 5.10
C LEU A 55 -17.09 13.75 3.91
N SER A 56 -16.80 14.48 2.84
CA SER A 56 -16.12 13.95 1.65
C SER A 56 -14.75 13.38 1.98
N THR A 57 -13.98 14.08 2.82
CA THR A 57 -12.67 13.66 3.29
C THR A 57 -12.79 12.44 4.20
N ALA A 58 -13.73 12.45 5.14
CA ALA A 58 -13.97 11.34 6.06
C ALA A 58 -14.30 10.03 5.30
N VAL A 59 -15.21 10.09 4.33
CA VAL A 59 -15.59 8.91 3.52
C VAL A 59 -14.44 8.44 2.64
N TYR A 60 -13.64 9.34 2.07
CA TYR A 60 -12.44 8.98 1.32
C TYR A 60 -11.43 8.21 2.19
N HIS A 61 -11.16 8.69 3.39
CA HIS A 61 -10.24 8.01 4.31
C HIS A 61 -10.81 6.70 4.86
N ALA A 62 -12.11 6.64 5.15
CA ALA A 62 -12.78 5.40 5.54
C ALA A 62 -12.70 4.34 4.44
N PHE A 63 -12.94 4.70 3.19
CA PHE A 63 -12.77 3.83 2.04
C PHE A 63 -11.32 3.34 1.90
N SER A 64 -10.34 4.26 1.98
CA SER A 64 -8.92 3.92 1.90
C SER A 64 -8.51 2.96 3.02
N SER A 65 -8.93 3.21 4.24
CA SER A 65 -8.67 2.34 5.40
C SER A 65 -9.27 0.95 5.18
N LEU A 66 -10.50 0.86 4.70
CA LEU A 66 -11.15 -0.42 4.41
C LEU A 66 -10.37 -1.23 3.36
N CYS A 67 -9.82 -0.58 2.32
CA CYS A 67 -8.97 -1.23 1.30
C CYS A 67 -7.67 -1.82 1.87
N TYR A 68 -7.17 -1.35 3.03
CA TYR A 68 -5.99 -1.88 3.69
C TYR A 68 -6.30 -2.86 4.83
N PHE A 69 -7.53 -2.93 5.32
CA PHE A 69 -7.96 -3.95 6.29
C PHE A 69 -8.47 -5.23 5.62
N THR A 70 -9.16 -5.11 4.48
CA THR A 70 -9.70 -6.25 3.73
C THR A 70 -8.65 -7.24 3.18
N PRO A 71 -7.36 -6.91 2.95
CA PRO A 71 -6.32 -7.87 2.62
C PRO A 71 -6.23 -9.07 3.57
N ILE A 72 -6.48 -8.86 4.86
CA ILE A 72 -6.47 -9.94 5.85
C ILE A 72 -7.56 -10.97 5.51
N LEU A 73 -8.78 -10.51 5.22
CA LEU A 73 -9.89 -11.39 4.86
C LEU A 73 -9.60 -12.16 3.56
N GLY A 74 -9.06 -11.46 2.54
CA GLY A 74 -8.68 -12.08 1.27
C GLY A 74 -7.62 -13.17 1.44
N ALA A 75 -6.58 -12.89 2.22
CA ALA A 75 -5.52 -13.84 2.52
C ALA A 75 -6.04 -15.08 3.27
N LEU A 76 -6.91 -14.87 4.25
CA LEU A 76 -7.53 -15.97 5.01
C LEU A 76 -8.38 -16.88 4.12
N ILE A 77 -9.19 -16.29 3.24
CA ILE A 77 -10.00 -17.05 2.28
C ILE A 77 -9.10 -17.81 1.31
N ALA A 78 -8.02 -17.18 0.83
CA ALA A 78 -7.11 -17.79 -0.13
C ALA A 78 -6.29 -18.94 0.45
N ASP A 79 -5.67 -18.74 1.60
CA ASP A 79 -4.74 -19.72 2.14
C ASP A 79 -5.49 -20.86 2.87
N SER A 80 -6.71 -20.59 3.42
CA SER A 80 -7.44 -21.58 4.22
C SER A 80 -8.55 -22.31 3.47
N TRP A 81 -9.17 -21.73 2.46
CA TRP A 81 -10.44 -22.26 1.94
C TRP A 81 -10.49 -22.45 0.42
N LEU A 82 -10.41 -21.36 -0.37
CA LEU A 82 -10.62 -21.40 -1.82
C LEU A 82 -9.35 -21.65 -2.63
N GLY A 83 -8.18 -21.37 -2.08
CA GLY A 83 -6.93 -21.26 -2.82
C GLY A 83 -6.81 -19.92 -3.55
N LYS A 84 -5.58 -19.44 -3.78
CA LYS A 84 -5.29 -18.12 -4.33
C LYS A 84 -5.97 -17.87 -5.68
N PHE A 85 -5.90 -18.83 -6.60
CA PHE A 85 -6.49 -18.69 -7.94
C PHE A 85 -7.99 -18.41 -7.92
N LYS A 86 -8.77 -19.20 -7.15
CA LYS A 86 -10.22 -19.00 -7.07
C LYS A 86 -10.58 -17.73 -6.32
N THR A 87 -9.84 -17.40 -5.26
CA THR A 87 -10.05 -16.19 -4.48
C THR A 87 -9.86 -14.96 -5.34
N ILE A 88 -8.81 -14.90 -6.17
CA ILE A 88 -8.58 -13.82 -7.11
C ILE A 88 -9.77 -13.66 -8.06
N ILE A 89 -10.27 -14.75 -8.66
CA ILE A 89 -11.41 -14.69 -9.59
C ILE A 89 -12.68 -14.18 -8.90
N TYR A 90 -13.07 -14.76 -7.77
CA TYR A 90 -14.33 -14.40 -7.11
C TYR A 90 -14.30 -12.95 -6.58
N LEU A 91 -13.20 -12.53 -5.98
CA LEU A 91 -13.06 -11.16 -5.49
C LEU A 91 -12.90 -10.16 -6.64
N SER A 92 -12.31 -10.54 -7.78
CA SER A 92 -12.31 -9.70 -8.98
C SER A 92 -13.70 -9.52 -9.56
N ILE A 93 -14.57 -10.53 -9.50
CA ILE A 93 -15.99 -10.39 -9.89
C ILE A 93 -16.70 -9.38 -8.96
N VAL A 94 -16.50 -9.49 -7.64
CA VAL A 94 -17.06 -8.52 -6.69
C VAL A 94 -16.55 -7.11 -6.99
N TYR A 95 -15.28 -6.99 -7.34
CA TYR A 95 -14.64 -5.72 -7.68
C TYR A 95 -15.23 -5.12 -8.98
N VAL A 96 -15.42 -5.92 -10.03
CA VAL A 96 -16.09 -5.51 -11.27
C VAL A 96 -17.50 -5.01 -10.97
N ILE A 97 -18.29 -5.77 -10.20
CA ILE A 97 -19.65 -5.35 -9.80
C ILE A 97 -19.61 -4.01 -9.07
N GLY A 98 -18.66 -3.82 -8.14
CA GLY A 98 -18.48 -2.58 -7.42
C GLY A 98 -18.20 -1.39 -8.33
N HIS A 99 -17.31 -1.55 -9.31
CA HIS A 99 -17.03 -0.51 -10.31
C HIS A 99 -18.23 -0.20 -11.22
N VAL A 100 -18.96 -1.22 -11.66
CA VAL A 100 -20.17 -1.04 -12.47
C VAL A 100 -21.24 -0.30 -11.68
N VAL A 101 -21.50 -0.71 -10.43
CA VAL A 101 -22.47 -0.05 -9.55
C VAL A 101 -22.08 1.43 -9.32
N LYS A 102 -20.78 1.70 -9.10
CA LYS A 102 -20.25 3.07 -8.94
C LYS A 102 -20.43 3.91 -10.19
N SER A 103 -20.15 3.34 -11.38
CA SER A 103 -20.33 4.00 -12.67
C SER A 103 -21.81 4.31 -12.96
N VAL A 104 -22.71 3.35 -12.68
CA VAL A 104 -24.15 3.54 -12.83
C VAL A 104 -24.67 4.61 -11.87
N GLY A 105 -24.17 4.63 -10.61
CA GLY A 105 -24.49 5.66 -9.63
C GLY A 105 -24.01 7.08 -9.99
N ALA A 106 -23.12 7.20 -10.99
CA ALA A 106 -22.67 8.49 -11.53
C ALA A 106 -23.44 8.94 -12.79
N ILE A 107 -24.46 8.21 -13.23
CA ILE A 107 -25.33 8.59 -14.36
C ILE A 107 -26.47 9.47 -13.85
N PRO A 108 -26.58 10.75 -14.24
CA PRO A 108 -27.57 11.68 -13.69
C PRO A 108 -29.04 11.27 -13.87
N THR A 109 -29.34 10.44 -14.87
CA THR A 109 -30.69 9.98 -15.18
C THR A 109 -31.15 8.78 -14.35
N VAL A 110 -30.29 8.22 -13.48
CA VAL A 110 -30.58 7.03 -12.68
C VAL A 110 -31.05 7.42 -11.29
N GLY A 111 -32.35 7.57 -11.10
CA GLY A 111 -32.96 7.79 -9.78
C GLY A 111 -32.82 9.21 -9.24
N ASN A 112 -32.88 9.35 -7.94
CA ASN A 112 -32.73 10.61 -7.20
C ASN A 112 -31.38 10.67 -6.45
N THR A 113 -31.12 11.75 -5.75
CA THR A 113 -29.86 11.95 -4.99
C THR A 113 -29.59 10.81 -4.00
N ASP A 114 -30.61 10.29 -3.31
CA ASP A 114 -30.43 9.20 -2.35
C ASP A 114 -30.00 7.90 -3.04
N VAL A 115 -30.52 7.64 -4.25
CA VAL A 115 -30.10 6.48 -5.07
C VAL A 115 -28.64 6.64 -5.51
N HIS A 116 -28.22 7.83 -5.92
CA HIS A 116 -26.81 8.10 -6.27
C HIS A 116 -25.87 7.87 -5.07
N ILE A 117 -26.27 8.33 -3.87
CA ILE A 117 -25.52 8.10 -2.64
C ILE A 117 -25.45 6.60 -2.32
N ALA A 118 -26.60 5.92 -2.33
CA ALA A 118 -26.66 4.49 -2.00
C ALA A 118 -25.81 3.65 -2.96
N LEU A 119 -25.94 3.85 -4.29
CA LEU A 119 -25.14 3.14 -5.29
C LEU A 119 -23.65 3.45 -5.14
N SER A 120 -23.30 4.71 -4.85
CA SER A 120 -21.91 5.09 -4.63
C SER A 120 -21.31 4.40 -3.41
N MET A 121 -22.02 4.36 -2.27
CA MET A 121 -21.55 3.71 -1.05
C MET A 121 -21.43 2.20 -1.22
N VAL A 122 -22.45 1.54 -1.78
CA VAL A 122 -22.42 0.10 -2.09
C VAL A 122 -21.28 -0.21 -3.04
N GLY A 123 -21.11 0.58 -4.12
CA GLY A 123 -20.00 0.44 -5.06
C GLY A 123 -18.64 0.51 -4.38
N LEU A 124 -18.43 1.51 -3.51
CA LEU A 124 -17.17 1.68 -2.78
C LEU A 124 -16.87 0.52 -1.81
N ILE A 125 -17.89 0.02 -1.09
CA ILE A 125 -17.71 -1.14 -0.20
C ILE A 125 -17.31 -2.38 -1.00
N LEU A 126 -17.99 -2.66 -2.13
CA LEU A 126 -17.66 -3.79 -3.00
C LEU A 126 -16.26 -3.66 -3.60
N ILE A 127 -15.87 -2.44 -4.03
CA ILE A 127 -14.53 -2.13 -4.52
C ILE A 127 -13.50 -2.40 -3.42
N ALA A 128 -13.73 -1.93 -2.20
CA ALA A 128 -12.78 -2.11 -1.10
C ALA A 128 -12.59 -3.59 -0.72
N ILE A 129 -13.68 -4.38 -0.70
CA ILE A 129 -13.60 -5.82 -0.46
C ILE A 129 -12.86 -6.51 -1.61
N GLY A 130 -13.18 -6.16 -2.85
CA GLY A 130 -12.55 -6.73 -4.05
C GLY A 130 -11.06 -6.44 -4.11
N THR A 131 -10.68 -5.15 -4.23
CA THR A 131 -9.27 -4.76 -4.37
C THR A 131 -8.42 -5.17 -3.18
N GLY A 132 -8.90 -4.92 -1.95
CA GLY A 132 -8.15 -5.29 -0.75
C GLY A 132 -7.94 -6.81 -0.66
N GLY A 133 -8.98 -7.59 -0.93
CA GLY A 133 -8.88 -9.05 -0.85
C GLY A 133 -8.00 -9.68 -1.92
N ILE A 134 -7.88 -9.10 -3.12
CA ILE A 134 -7.00 -9.66 -4.18
C ILE A 134 -5.53 -9.25 -4.04
N LYS A 135 -5.23 -8.09 -3.47
CA LYS A 135 -3.86 -7.56 -3.34
C LYS A 135 -2.84 -8.58 -2.80
N PRO A 136 -3.04 -9.20 -1.63
CA PRO A 136 -2.06 -10.15 -1.08
C PRO A 136 -2.02 -11.45 -1.90
N CYS A 137 -3.16 -11.83 -2.50
CA CYS A 137 -3.29 -13.06 -3.25
C CYS A 137 -2.55 -13.00 -4.58
N VAL A 138 -2.64 -11.89 -5.34
CA VAL A 138 -1.99 -11.76 -6.65
C VAL A 138 -0.48 -11.76 -6.52
N ALA A 139 0.09 -10.98 -5.57
CA ALA A 139 1.52 -10.95 -5.31
C ALA A 139 2.07 -12.34 -4.93
N ALA A 140 1.40 -13.04 -3.99
CA ALA A 140 1.77 -14.38 -3.58
C ALA A 140 1.60 -15.40 -4.71
N PHE A 141 0.52 -15.30 -5.50
CA PHE A 141 0.26 -16.18 -6.63
C PHE A 141 1.30 -16.03 -7.75
N GLY A 142 1.72 -14.78 -8.03
CA GLY A 142 2.79 -14.50 -8.99
C GLY A 142 4.13 -15.11 -8.56
N GLY A 143 4.49 -14.99 -7.29
CA GLY A 143 5.68 -15.64 -6.73
C GLY A 143 5.63 -17.17 -6.79
N ASP A 144 4.44 -17.77 -6.65
CA ASP A 144 4.23 -19.23 -6.73
C ASP A 144 4.44 -19.82 -8.14
N GLN A 145 4.53 -18.98 -9.19
CA GLN A 145 4.76 -19.43 -10.55
C GLN A 145 6.22 -19.84 -10.79
N PHE A 146 7.14 -19.44 -9.92
CA PHE A 146 8.55 -19.79 -10.01
C PHE A 146 8.86 -21.04 -9.20
N ASP A 147 9.81 -21.84 -9.68
CA ASP A 147 10.37 -22.94 -8.92
C ASP A 147 11.40 -22.41 -7.91
N GLU A 148 11.70 -23.21 -6.89
CA GLU A 148 12.59 -22.82 -5.79
C GLU A 148 14.01 -22.50 -6.24
N GLU A 149 14.45 -23.11 -7.34
CA GLU A 149 15.77 -22.89 -7.95
C GLU A 149 15.90 -21.50 -8.62
N HIS A 150 14.76 -20.89 -9.05
CA HIS A 150 14.75 -19.63 -9.81
C HIS A 150 14.54 -18.41 -8.91
N VAL A 151 15.36 -18.29 -7.86
CA VAL A 151 15.26 -17.18 -6.87
C VAL A 151 15.53 -15.82 -7.52
N SER A 152 16.51 -15.73 -8.42
CA SER A 152 16.88 -14.48 -9.10
C SER A 152 15.76 -13.96 -9.99
N GLU A 153 15.13 -14.86 -10.76
CA GLU A 153 14.00 -14.53 -11.64
C GLU A 153 12.77 -14.11 -10.83
N ARG A 154 12.52 -14.76 -9.70
CA ARG A 154 11.45 -14.38 -8.78
C ARG A 154 11.67 -13.01 -8.17
N GLN A 155 12.89 -12.64 -7.79
CA GLN A 155 13.20 -11.30 -7.31
C GLN A 155 12.92 -10.25 -8.37
N LYS A 156 13.37 -10.46 -9.61
CA LYS A 156 13.08 -9.55 -10.73
C LYS A 156 11.59 -9.50 -11.07
N PHE A 157 10.84 -10.60 -10.87
CA PHE A 157 9.38 -10.55 -11.00
C PHE A 157 8.76 -9.53 -10.05
N PHE A 158 9.16 -9.46 -8.79
CA PHE A 158 8.63 -8.47 -7.86
C PHE A 158 8.96 -7.03 -8.28
N SER A 159 10.13 -6.79 -8.89
CA SER A 159 10.46 -5.50 -9.49
C SER A 159 9.52 -5.15 -10.64
N ILE A 160 9.29 -6.08 -11.58
CA ILE A 160 8.37 -5.89 -12.72
C ILE A 160 6.92 -5.70 -12.23
N PHE A 161 6.52 -6.48 -11.25
CA PHE A 161 5.20 -6.39 -10.63
C PHE A 161 4.99 -4.99 -10.01
N TYR A 162 5.99 -4.48 -9.28
CA TYR A 162 5.93 -3.15 -8.70
C TYR A 162 5.94 -2.04 -9.76
N MET A 163 6.68 -2.22 -10.85
CA MET A 163 6.63 -1.31 -12.00
C MET A 163 5.22 -1.27 -12.63
N SER A 164 4.54 -2.41 -12.76
CA SER A 164 3.19 -2.47 -13.33
C SER A 164 2.16 -1.73 -12.46
N ILE A 165 2.30 -1.81 -11.13
CA ILE A 165 1.49 -1.03 -10.17
C ILE A 165 1.63 0.47 -10.47
N ASN A 166 2.87 0.95 -10.53
CA ASN A 166 3.15 2.37 -10.71
C ASN A 166 2.84 2.88 -12.11
N ALA A 167 3.02 2.06 -13.14
CA ALA A 167 2.61 2.39 -14.50
C ALA A 167 1.08 2.55 -14.60
N GLY A 168 0.33 1.64 -13.98
CA GLY A 168 -1.14 1.73 -13.91
C GLY A 168 -1.59 2.98 -13.15
N SER A 169 -0.96 3.28 -12.00
CA SER A 169 -1.23 4.48 -11.21
C SER A 169 -0.95 5.77 -12.01
N LEU A 170 0.22 5.87 -12.63
CA LEU A 170 0.62 7.05 -13.41
C LEU A 170 -0.35 7.32 -14.56
N LEU A 171 -0.62 6.30 -15.38
CA LEU A 171 -1.49 6.47 -16.55
C LEU A 171 -2.94 6.78 -16.14
N SER A 172 -3.43 6.18 -15.06
CA SER A 172 -4.78 6.45 -14.58
C SER A 172 -4.93 7.89 -14.05
N THR A 173 -3.94 8.39 -13.35
CA THR A 173 -3.94 9.77 -12.82
C THR A 173 -3.89 10.81 -13.92
N LEU A 174 -3.28 10.49 -15.08
CA LEU A 174 -3.27 11.35 -16.26
C LEU A 174 -4.60 11.27 -17.03
N ILE A 175 -5.08 10.06 -17.31
CA ILE A 175 -6.20 9.83 -18.24
C ILE A 175 -7.55 10.10 -17.58
N THR A 176 -7.74 9.73 -16.34
CA THR A 176 -9.07 9.78 -15.71
C THR A 176 -9.62 11.21 -15.51
N PRO A 177 -8.82 12.23 -15.12
CA PRO A 177 -9.29 13.61 -15.08
C PRO A 177 -9.69 14.16 -16.47
N VAL A 178 -8.96 13.78 -17.53
CA VAL A 178 -9.28 14.15 -18.93
C VAL A 178 -10.63 13.53 -19.34
N LEU A 179 -10.86 12.26 -19.03
CA LEU A 179 -12.15 11.59 -19.31
C LEU A 179 -13.31 12.26 -18.58
N ARG A 180 -13.07 12.87 -17.41
CA ARG A 180 -14.11 13.59 -16.69
C ARG A 180 -14.38 14.98 -17.28
N GLY A 181 -13.31 15.77 -17.51
CA GLY A 181 -13.42 17.21 -17.78
C GLY A 181 -13.55 17.55 -19.23
N ASP A 182 -12.83 16.86 -20.12
CA ASP A 182 -12.81 17.17 -21.54
C ASP A 182 -13.94 16.48 -22.32
N VAL A 183 -14.48 15.37 -21.76
CA VAL A 183 -15.65 14.70 -22.34
C VAL A 183 -16.90 15.13 -21.60
N GLN A 184 -17.79 15.84 -22.31
CA GLN A 184 -19.09 16.20 -21.76
C GLN A 184 -20.11 15.11 -22.03
N CYS A 185 -20.81 14.66 -21.01
CA CYS A 185 -21.97 13.78 -21.12
C CYS A 185 -23.10 14.24 -20.21
N PHE A 186 -24.32 14.07 -20.67
CA PHE A 186 -25.54 14.48 -19.93
C PHE A 186 -25.59 15.98 -19.55
N GLY A 187 -24.87 16.84 -20.28
CA GLY A 187 -24.87 18.29 -20.06
C GLY A 187 -23.90 18.80 -18.98
N GLY A 188 -22.92 17.99 -18.59
CA GLY A 188 -21.88 18.37 -17.61
C GLY A 188 -20.69 17.42 -17.62
N ASP A 189 -19.87 17.48 -16.57
CA ASP A 189 -18.70 16.63 -16.36
C ASP A 189 -19.07 15.13 -16.44
N CYS A 190 -18.29 14.36 -17.20
CA CYS A 190 -18.60 12.95 -17.46
C CYS A 190 -18.04 11.99 -16.40
N TYR A 191 -18.56 12.05 -15.16
CA TYR A 191 -18.18 11.11 -14.10
C TYR A 191 -18.53 9.65 -14.44
N ALA A 192 -19.64 9.42 -15.15
CA ALA A 192 -20.06 8.09 -15.56
C ALA A 192 -19.00 7.40 -16.45
N LEU A 193 -18.42 8.12 -17.41
CA LEU A 193 -17.34 7.61 -18.26
C LEU A 193 -16.04 7.44 -17.47
N ALA A 194 -15.70 8.42 -16.64
CA ALA A 194 -14.48 8.39 -15.83
C ALA A 194 -14.44 7.23 -14.84
N PHE A 195 -15.59 6.77 -14.33
CA PHE A 195 -15.71 5.53 -13.55
C PHE A 195 -15.97 4.30 -14.42
N GLY A 196 -16.55 4.46 -15.60
CA GLY A 196 -16.84 3.37 -16.53
C GLY A 196 -15.59 2.77 -17.17
N VAL A 197 -14.60 3.60 -17.53
CA VAL A 197 -13.32 3.12 -18.07
C VAL A 197 -12.57 2.22 -17.05
N PRO A 198 -12.39 2.60 -15.79
CA PRO A 198 -11.91 1.69 -14.75
C PRO A 198 -12.71 0.38 -14.63
N ALA A 199 -14.04 0.45 -14.73
CA ALA A 199 -14.89 -0.75 -14.73
C ALA A 199 -14.58 -1.68 -15.91
N ALA A 200 -14.48 -1.12 -17.12
CA ALA A 200 -14.14 -1.89 -18.31
C ALA A 200 -12.75 -2.52 -18.23
N LEU A 201 -11.74 -1.77 -17.74
CA LEU A 201 -10.39 -2.29 -17.55
C LEU A 201 -10.34 -3.41 -16.50
N MET A 202 -11.17 -3.35 -15.46
CA MET A 202 -11.24 -4.43 -14.47
C MET A 202 -11.87 -5.70 -15.08
N ILE A 203 -12.82 -5.57 -16.01
CA ILE A 203 -13.33 -6.71 -16.80
C ILE A 203 -12.20 -7.29 -17.66
N VAL A 204 -11.42 -6.45 -18.34
CA VAL A 204 -10.26 -6.90 -19.14
C VAL A 204 -9.25 -7.63 -18.24
N ALA A 205 -8.93 -7.08 -17.07
CA ALA A 205 -8.04 -7.73 -16.08
C ALA A 205 -8.52 -9.14 -15.74
N LEU A 206 -9.79 -9.29 -15.42
CA LEU A 206 -10.40 -10.59 -15.08
C LEU A 206 -10.34 -11.57 -16.27
N VAL A 207 -10.66 -11.11 -17.48
CA VAL A 207 -10.60 -11.92 -18.70
C VAL A 207 -9.17 -12.39 -18.97
N VAL A 208 -8.19 -11.48 -18.90
CA VAL A 208 -6.76 -11.79 -19.08
C VAL A 208 -6.30 -12.82 -18.04
N PHE A 209 -6.67 -12.63 -16.76
CA PHE A 209 -6.31 -13.58 -15.71
C PHE A 209 -6.91 -14.96 -15.95
N ILE A 210 -8.17 -15.05 -16.37
CA ILE A 210 -8.84 -16.33 -16.70
C ILE A 210 -8.21 -16.96 -17.95
N ALA A 211 -7.85 -16.19 -18.96
CA ALA A 211 -7.20 -16.70 -20.19
C ALA A 211 -5.87 -17.41 -19.88
N GLY A 212 -5.10 -16.91 -18.89
CA GLY A 212 -3.88 -17.56 -18.40
C GLY A 212 -4.12 -18.84 -17.58
N SER A 213 -5.38 -19.25 -17.35
CA SER A 213 -5.73 -20.29 -16.38
C SER A 213 -5.08 -21.67 -16.60
N SER A 214 -4.80 -22.03 -17.84
CA SER A 214 -4.14 -23.30 -18.20
C SER A 214 -2.62 -23.30 -17.93
N LEU A 215 -2.02 -22.12 -17.82
CA LEU A 215 -0.57 -21.93 -17.66
C LEU A 215 -0.17 -21.79 -16.19
N TYR A 216 -1.12 -21.58 -15.28
CA TYR A 216 -0.81 -21.32 -13.88
C TYR A 216 -0.49 -22.58 -13.08
N LYS A 217 0.59 -22.48 -12.31
CA LYS A 217 0.87 -23.41 -11.21
C LYS A 217 -0.08 -23.09 -10.05
N ARG A 218 -0.87 -24.06 -9.62
CA ARG A 218 -1.90 -23.88 -8.59
C ARG A 218 -1.61 -24.75 -7.39
N ASN A 219 -1.42 -24.13 -6.24
CA ASN A 219 -1.27 -24.83 -4.98
C ASN A 219 -2.65 -24.94 -4.31
N PRO A 220 -3.11 -26.13 -3.93
CA PRO A 220 -4.38 -26.29 -3.22
C PRO A 220 -4.28 -25.70 -1.81
N PRO A 221 -5.40 -25.19 -1.23
CA PRO A 221 -5.43 -24.75 0.15
C PRO A 221 -5.27 -25.96 1.09
N GLN A 222 -4.56 -25.77 2.19
CA GLN A 222 -4.28 -26.84 3.16
C GLN A 222 -5.25 -26.87 4.35
N GLY A 223 -6.44 -26.28 4.20
CA GLY A 223 -7.47 -26.22 5.25
C GLY A 223 -7.42 -24.94 6.07
N ASN A 224 -8.22 -24.90 7.15
CA ASN A 224 -8.34 -23.67 7.97
C ASN A 224 -7.11 -23.45 8.87
N ILE A 225 -6.00 -23.02 8.25
CA ILE A 225 -4.69 -22.87 8.89
C ILE A 225 -4.73 -21.82 9.99
N LEU A 226 -5.45 -20.70 9.80
CA LEU A 226 -5.53 -19.66 10.83
C LEU A 226 -6.16 -20.19 12.11
N LEU A 227 -7.25 -20.97 12.00
CA LEU A 227 -7.88 -21.57 13.17
C LEU A 227 -6.94 -22.56 13.86
N GLN A 228 -6.16 -23.32 13.09
CA GLN A 228 -5.15 -24.22 13.64
C GLN A 228 -4.04 -23.45 14.34
N VAL A 229 -3.55 -22.35 13.74
CA VAL A 229 -2.56 -21.45 14.34
C VAL A 229 -3.06 -20.84 15.65
N CYS A 230 -4.28 -20.28 15.66
CA CYS A 230 -4.86 -19.69 16.87
C CYS A 230 -5.07 -20.75 17.97
N LYS A 231 -5.56 -21.94 17.61
CA LYS A 231 -5.71 -23.04 18.56
C LYS A 231 -4.36 -23.53 19.08
N CYS A 232 -3.34 -23.64 18.24
CA CYS A 232 -1.99 -24.03 18.60
C CYS A 232 -1.36 -23.00 19.57
N ILE A 233 -1.47 -21.71 19.27
CA ILE A 233 -0.99 -20.62 20.14
C ILE A 233 -1.74 -20.64 21.48
N GLY A 234 -3.06 -20.72 21.46
CA GLY A 234 -3.89 -20.79 22.66
C GLY A 234 -3.50 -21.97 23.55
N PHE A 235 -3.37 -23.16 22.96
CA PHE A 235 -2.95 -24.35 23.66
C PHE A 235 -1.54 -24.23 24.22
N ALA A 236 -0.58 -23.67 23.48
CA ALA A 236 0.78 -23.46 23.96
C ALA A 236 0.83 -22.51 25.17
N ILE A 237 0.04 -21.45 25.16
CA ILE A 237 -0.06 -20.48 26.27
C ILE A 237 -0.70 -21.16 27.49
N GLU A 238 -1.82 -21.86 27.30
CA GLU A 238 -2.53 -22.56 28.37
C GLU A 238 -1.65 -23.65 29.01
N ASN A 239 -1.01 -24.49 28.19
CA ASN A 239 -0.15 -25.58 28.66
C ASN A 239 1.08 -25.02 29.39
N ARG A 240 1.70 -23.97 28.87
CA ARG A 240 2.78 -23.27 29.58
C ARG A 240 2.34 -22.73 30.93
N TRP A 241 1.15 -22.12 31.00
CA TRP A 241 0.66 -21.52 32.25
C TRP A 241 0.36 -22.59 33.32
N ARG A 242 -0.19 -23.75 32.91
CA ARG A 242 -0.51 -24.86 33.81
C ARG A 242 0.74 -25.61 34.27
N ASN A 243 1.66 -25.93 33.35
CA ASN A 243 2.72 -26.91 33.58
C ASN A 243 4.11 -26.30 33.77
N SER A 244 4.30 -24.97 33.60
CA SER A 244 5.63 -24.33 33.68
C SER A 244 6.32 -24.46 35.05
N LYS A 245 5.57 -24.80 36.10
CA LYS A 245 6.11 -25.03 37.46
C LYS A 245 6.56 -26.48 37.69
N HIS A 246 6.08 -27.40 36.90
CA HIS A 246 6.25 -28.85 37.09
C HIS A 246 7.15 -29.51 36.05
N GLU A 247 7.30 -28.87 34.87
CA GLU A 247 8.12 -29.39 33.78
C GLU A 247 9.37 -28.52 33.50
N PRO A 248 10.42 -29.12 32.89
CA PRO A 248 11.62 -28.37 32.50
C PRO A 248 11.31 -27.31 31.45
N LYS A 249 11.98 -26.15 31.54
CA LYS A 249 11.80 -25.04 30.61
C LYS A 249 12.09 -25.49 29.17
N ARG A 250 11.10 -25.42 28.27
CA ARG A 250 11.28 -25.66 26.83
C ARG A 250 11.99 -24.47 26.17
N ARG A 251 12.70 -24.71 25.06
CA ARG A 251 13.51 -23.66 24.37
C ARG A 251 12.68 -22.46 23.89
N HIS A 252 11.47 -22.74 23.43
CA HIS A 252 10.55 -21.71 22.95
C HIS A 252 9.17 -21.91 23.57
N TRP A 253 8.44 -20.84 23.81
CA TRP A 253 7.11 -20.90 24.44
C TRP A 253 6.07 -21.70 23.62
N LEU A 254 6.21 -21.72 22.27
CA LEU A 254 5.39 -22.54 21.38
C LEU A 254 5.67 -24.03 21.46
N ASP A 255 6.84 -24.44 21.95
CA ASP A 255 7.18 -25.87 22.10
C ASP A 255 6.27 -26.58 23.10
N TRP A 256 5.53 -25.83 23.94
CA TRP A 256 4.48 -26.35 24.80
C TRP A 256 3.25 -26.88 24.03
N ALA A 257 3.19 -26.67 22.71
CA ALA A 257 2.17 -27.24 21.83
C ALA A 257 2.56 -28.59 21.22
N GLU A 258 3.80 -29.06 21.36
CA GLU A 258 4.30 -30.32 20.76
C GLU A 258 3.53 -31.57 21.18
N GLU A 259 2.80 -31.52 22.29
CA GLU A 259 1.97 -32.63 22.79
C GLU A 259 0.72 -32.86 21.91
N LYS A 260 0.25 -31.83 21.22
CA LYS A 260 -1.02 -31.88 20.48
C LYS A 260 -0.89 -31.54 19.01
N TYR A 261 0.14 -30.83 18.60
CA TYR A 261 0.33 -30.30 17.25
C TYR A 261 1.65 -30.79 16.66
N SER A 262 1.70 -30.98 15.33
CA SER A 262 2.90 -31.41 14.64
C SER A 262 4.06 -30.40 14.80
N LYS A 263 5.27 -30.91 14.85
CA LYS A 263 6.49 -30.10 14.93
C LYS A 263 6.58 -29.13 13.74
N ARG A 264 6.15 -29.57 12.56
CA ARG A 264 6.07 -28.76 11.34
C ARG A 264 5.20 -27.51 11.53
N LEU A 265 3.96 -27.65 11.99
CA LEU A 265 3.06 -26.53 12.21
C LEU A 265 3.64 -25.53 13.23
N ILE A 266 4.26 -26.05 14.31
CA ILE A 266 4.90 -25.22 15.33
C ILE A 266 6.06 -24.41 14.73
N GLN A 267 6.88 -25.00 13.85
CA GLN A 267 7.98 -24.30 13.18
C GLN A 267 7.45 -23.27 12.16
N GLU A 268 6.42 -23.60 11.40
CA GLU A 268 5.75 -22.66 10.49
C GLU A 268 5.20 -21.43 11.25
N ILE A 269 4.55 -21.64 12.40
CA ILE A 269 4.07 -20.54 13.25
C ILE A 269 5.25 -19.70 13.78
N LYS A 270 6.35 -20.34 14.22
CA LYS A 270 7.55 -19.61 14.67
C LYS A 270 8.14 -18.74 13.57
N MET A 271 8.14 -19.23 12.33
CA MET A 271 8.60 -18.45 11.16
C MET A 271 7.74 -17.22 10.93
N VAL A 272 6.42 -17.38 10.86
CA VAL A 272 5.47 -16.29 10.68
C VAL A 272 5.60 -15.25 11.78
N LEU A 273 5.66 -15.66 13.05
CA LEU A 273 5.79 -14.74 14.18
C LEU A 273 7.11 -13.95 14.14
N ARG A 274 8.22 -14.56 13.70
CA ARG A 274 9.50 -13.85 13.54
C ARG A 274 9.41 -12.75 12.48
N VAL A 275 8.72 -13.01 11.37
CA VAL A 275 8.50 -12.00 10.34
C VAL A 275 7.56 -10.91 10.82
N LEU A 276 6.46 -11.25 11.49
CA LEU A 276 5.52 -10.27 12.04
C LEU A 276 6.16 -9.35 13.07
N ILE A 277 7.09 -9.87 13.89
CA ILE A 277 7.87 -9.03 14.82
C ILE A 277 8.72 -8.01 14.07
N LEU A 278 9.35 -8.41 12.95
CA LEU A 278 10.10 -7.47 12.08
C LEU A 278 9.20 -6.41 11.42
N TYR A 279 7.89 -6.67 11.29
CA TYR A 279 6.96 -5.69 10.72
C TYR A 279 6.58 -4.58 11.69
N ILE A 280 6.77 -4.77 13.02
CA ILE A 280 6.37 -3.79 14.04
C ILE A 280 6.97 -2.38 13.79
N PRO A 281 8.27 -2.23 13.46
CA PRO A 281 8.86 -0.92 13.18
C PRO A 281 8.52 -0.34 11.80
N LEU A 282 8.06 -1.14 10.84
CA LEU A 282 7.90 -0.73 9.44
C LEU A 282 6.81 0.32 9.18
N PRO A 283 5.71 0.41 9.97
CA PRO A 283 4.72 1.48 9.79
C PRO A 283 5.30 2.89 9.77
N MET A 284 6.43 3.11 10.46
CA MET A 284 7.07 4.42 10.49
C MET A 284 7.59 4.86 9.12
N PHE A 285 8.08 3.93 8.28
CA PHE A 285 8.45 4.24 6.89
C PHE A 285 7.23 4.72 6.10
N TRP A 286 6.09 4.02 6.21
CA TRP A 286 4.87 4.39 5.51
C TRP A 286 4.26 5.70 6.00
N ALA A 287 4.43 6.00 7.29
CA ALA A 287 4.03 7.29 7.86
C ALA A 287 4.75 8.47 7.20
N LEU A 288 6.03 8.33 6.87
CA LEU A 288 6.76 9.34 6.11
C LEU A 288 6.34 9.33 4.64
N PHE A 289 6.28 8.15 4.04
CA PHE A 289 5.99 7.98 2.62
C PHE A 289 4.64 8.59 2.22
N ASP A 290 3.58 8.36 2.97
CA ASP A 290 2.23 8.81 2.64
C ASP A 290 2.06 10.34 2.78
N GLN A 291 2.98 11.05 3.43
CA GLN A 291 2.96 12.51 3.52
C GLN A 291 3.23 13.23 2.19
N GLN A 292 3.73 12.53 1.16
CA GLN A 292 3.83 13.07 -0.20
C GLN A 292 2.47 13.55 -0.72
N GLY A 293 1.40 12.79 -0.43
CA GLY A 293 0.03 13.11 -0.85
C GLY A 293 -0.66 14.18 -0.01
N SER A 294 -0.09 14.61 1.11
CA SER A 294 -0.69 15.59 2.04
C SER A 294 0.26 16.75 2.32
N ARG A 295 1.23 16.58 3.21
CA ARG A 295 2.11 17.67 3.69
C ARG A 295 3.01 18.25 2.60
N TRP A 296 3.55 17.42 1.70
CA TRP A 296 4.38 17.92 0.60
C TRP A 296 3.55 18.62 -0.49
N THR A 297 2.30 18.17 -0.68
CA THR A 297 1.37 18.89 -1.56
C THR A 297 1.03 20.28 -0.99
N LEU A 298 0.79 20.39 0.33
CA LEU A 298 0.60 21.69 1.00
C LEU A 298 1.85 22.55 0.93
N GLN A 299 3.05 21.98 1.00
CA GLN A 299 4.29 22.71 0.75
C GLN A 299 4.34 23.25 -0.69
N ALA A 300 3.99 22.42 -1.68
CA ALA A 300 3.96 22.80 -3.09
C ALA A 300 3.02 23.97 -3.37
N THR A 301 1.83 24.02 -2.72
CA THR A 301 0.89 25.14 -2.93
C THR A 301 1.41 26.49 -2.44
N ARG A 302 2.48 26.52 -1.62
CA ARG A 302 3.15 27.72 -1.12
C ARG A 302 4.43 28.06 -1.88
N MET A 303 4.70 27.36 -2.99
CA MET A 303 5.89 27.54 -3.82
C MET A 303 5.51 28.09 -5.19
N ASN A 304 6.49 28.66 -5.90
CA ASN A 304 6.28 29.10 -7.27
C ASN A 304 6.15 27.87 -8.19
N MET A 305 4.99 27.72 -8.80
CA MET A 305 4.67 26.60 -9.67
C MET A 305 4.75 26.95 -11.16
N ASP A 306 4.92 28.24 -11.51
CA ASP A 306 4.76 28.76 -12.88
C ASP A 306 3.47 28.18 -13.49
N ASP A 307 3.57 27.38 -14.57
CA ASP A 307 2.42 26.71 -15.21
C ASP A 307 2.22 25.26 -14.73
N LEU A 308 2.94 24.77 -13.68
CA LEU A 308 2.82 23.41 -13.18
C LEU A 308 1.68 23.29 -12.16
N PHE A 309 0.82 22.31 -12.36
CA PHE A 309 -0.22 21.95 -11.38
C PHE A 309 0.37 21.17 -10.19
N PRO A 310 -0.11 21.35 -8.95
CA PRO A 310 0.34 20.59 -7.78
C PRO A 310 0.24 19.07 -7.94
N SER A 311 -0.73 18.59 -8.72
CA SER A 311 -0.89 17.17 -9.05
C SER A 311 0.25 16.60 -9.90
N ALA A 312 0.94 17.43 -10.69
CA ALA A 312 2.08 16.99 -11.48
C ALA A 312 3.25 16.53 -10.60
N VAL A 313 3.40 17.13 -9.41
CA VAL A 313 4.46 16.75 -8.47
C VAL A 313 4.18 15.38 -7.82
N GLN A 314 2.91 15.05 -7.58
CA GLN A 314 2.53 13.72 -7.08
C GLN A 314 2.82 12.61 -8.10
N MET A 315 2.69 12.90 -9.39
CA MET A 315 3.02 11.97 -10.47
C MET A 315 4.53 11.71 -10.58
N LEU A 316 5.36 12.64 -10.07
CA LEU A 316 6.82 12.51 -10.11
C LEU A 316 7.31 11.25 -9.39
N ASN A 317 6.72 10.88 -8.27
CA ASN A 317 7.06 9.64 -7.57
C ASN A 317 6.85 8.40 -8.46
N ALA A 318 5.67 8.24 -9.07
CA ALA A 318 5.39 7.09 -9.94
C ALA A 318 6.31 7.06 -11.18
N LEU A 319 6.60 8.23 -11.77
CA LEU A 319 7.53 8.35 -12.89
C LEU A 319 8.95 7.96 -12.48
N LEU A 320 9.43 8.46 -11.32
CA LEU A 320 10.75 8.12 -10.80
C LEU A 320 10.87 6.64 -10.45
N ILE A 321 9.81 5.98 -9.96
CA ILE A 321 9.82 4.52 -9.72
C ILE A 321 10.07 3.76 -11.02
N LEU A 322 9.35 4.12 -12.09
CA LEU A 322 9.51 3.46 -13.39
C LEU A 322 10.95 3.61 -13.92
N LEU A 323 11.61 4.73 -13.61
CA LEU A 323 12.99 4.98 -13.97
C LEU A 323 13.97 4.27 -13.02
N PHE A 324 13.72 4.32 -11.70
CA PHE A 324 14.68 3.83 -10.70
C PHE A 324 14.71 2.32 -10.58
N VAL A 325 13.58 1.62 -10.76
CA VAL A 325 13.58 0.16 -10.69
C VAL A 325 14.61 -0.45 -11.64
N PRO A 326 14.63 -0.17 -12.97
CA PRO A 326 15.67 -0.68 -13.83
C PRO A 326 17.08 -0.16 -13.48
N ILE A 327 17.24 1.08 -13.03
CA ILE A 327 18.55 1.61 -12.62
C ILE A 327 19.08 0.85 -11.40
N PHE A 328 18.25 0.61 -10.39
CA PHE A 328 18.66 -0.15 -9.22
C PHE A 328 19.00 -1.60 -9.56
N ASP A 329 18.14 -2.28 -10.33
CA ASP A 329 18.32 -3.71 -10.65
C ASP A 329 19.48 -3.97 -11.61
N LEU A 330 19.71 -3.09 -12.59
CA LEU A 330 20.72 -3.30 -13.64
C LEU A 330 22.06 -2.62 -13.35
N ILE A 331 22.09 -1.56 -12.57
CA ILE A 331 23.28 -0.74 -12.35
C ILE A 331 23.68 -0.74 -10.88
N ILE A 332 22.82 -0.25 -9.96
CA ILE A 332 23.22 0.01 -8.58
C ILE A 332 23.53 -1.27 -7.81
N TYR A 333 22.63 -2.25 -7.84
CA TYR A 333 22.85 -3.50 -7.11
C TYR A 333 24.04 -4.31 -7.64
N PRO A 334 24.28 -4.43 -8.96
CA PRO A 334 25.51 -5.03 -9.48
C PRO A 334 26.78 -4.28 -9.08
N LEU A 335 26.78 -2.93 -9.13
CA LEU A 335 27.94 -2.11 -8.72
C LEU A 335 28.29 -2.33 -7.24
N VAL A 336 27.28 -2.32 -6.36
CA VAL A 336 27.51 -2.60 -4.93
C VAL A 336 28.03 -4.02 -4.72
N GLY A 337 27.57 -4.97 -5.53
CA GLY A 337 28.09 -6.35 -5.55
C GLY A 337 29.57 -6.42 -5.93
N LEU A 338 30.03 -5.61 -6.90
CA LEU A 338 31.45 -5.50 -7.26
C LEU A 338 32.31 -4.98 -6.09
N CYS A 339 31.77 -4.11 -5.23
CA CYS A 339 32.44 -3.66 -4.01
C CYS A 339 32.49 -4.75 -2.90
N LYS A 340 32.13 -6.01 -3.20
CA LYS A 340 32.08 -7.14 -2.26
C LYS A 340 31.19 -6.93 -1.03
N ILE A 341 30.25 -5.99 -1.09
CA ILE A 341 29.27 -5.73 -0.03
C ILE A 341 28.12 -6.73 -0.21
N LYS A 342 27.96 -7.65 0.74
CA LYS A 342 26.80 -8.57 0.75
C LYS A 342 25.54 -7.79 1.14
N ILE A 343 24.69 -7.52 0.14
CA ILE A 343 23.41 -6.85 0.35
C ILE A 343 22.34 -7.90 0.62
N THR A 344 21.90 -8.00 1.88
CA THR A 344 20.76 -8.84 2.25
C THR A 344 19.45 -8.05 2.11
N PRO A 345 18.28 -8.71 1.94
CA PRO A 345 17.00 -8.03 1.86
C PRO A 345 16.75 -7.03 3.01
N LEU A 346 17.02 -7.42 4.25
CA LEU A 346 16.84 -6.54 5.41
C LEU A 346 17.79 -5.33 5.39
N ARG A 347 19.01 -5.47 4.84
CA ARG A 347 19.93 -4.32 4.65
C ARG A 347 19.44 -3.36 3.58
N LYS A 348 18.83 -3.86 2.50
CA LYS A 348 18.18 -3.01 1.49
C LYS A 348 17.04 -2.20 2.12
N MET A 349 16.20 -2.85 2.92
CA MET A 349 15.10 -2.17 3.61
C MET A 349 15.62 -1.09 4.58
N ALA A 350 16.65 -1.39 5.39
CA ALA A 350 17.27 -0.42 6.29
C ALA A 350 17.85 0.78 5.52
N ALA A 351 18.55 0.55 4.40
CA ALA A 351 19.02 1.61 3.53
C ALA A 351 17.86 2.47 2.99
N GLY A 352 16.76 1.82 2.56
CA GLY A 352 15.54 2.53 2.14
C GLY A 352 14.97 3.45 3.22
N MET A 353 14.96 3.02 4.48
CA MET A 353 14.54 3.85 5.61
C MET A 353 15.46 5.07 5.81
N ILE A 354 16.77 4.92 5.62
CA ILE A 354 17.73 6.03 5.69
C ILE A 354 17.45 7.04 4.57
N PHE A 355 17.23 6.58 3.34
CA PHE A 355 16.90 7.47 2.22
C PHE A 355 15.59 8.23 2.46
N ALA A 356 14.57 7.59 3.04
CA ALA A 356 13.33 8.25 3.41
C ALA A 356 13.54 9.31 4.52
N ALA A 357 14.37 9.04 5.51
CA ALA A 357 14.74 10.04 6.53
C ALA A 357 15.47 11.23 5.92
N LEU A 358 16.42 11.00 5.00
CA LEU A 358 17.13 12.06 4.27
C LEU A 358 16.19 12.88 3.38
N ALA A 359 15.16 12.26 2.79
CA ALA A 359 14.14 12.97 2.05
C ALA A 359 13.39 13.99 2.94
N PHE A 360 13.09 13.62 4.18
CA PHE A 360 12.45 14.52 5.13
C PHE A 360 13.40 15.62 5.65
N VAL A 361 14.69 15.36 5.74
CA VAL A 361 15.69 16.41 5.98
C VAL A 361 15.71 17.41 4.81
N ALA A 362 15.69 16.92 3.57
CA ALA A 362 15.60 17.79 2.40
C ALA A 362 14.29 18.59 2.39
N ALA A 363 13.15 17.94 2.68
CA ALA A 363 11.86 18.61 2.80
C ALA A 363 11.85 19.69 3.90
N THR A 364 12.54 19.45 5.03
CA THR A 364 12.71 20.44 6.10
C THR A 364 13.47 21.66 5.62
N LEU A 365 14.57 21.47 4.88
CA LEU A 365 15.36 22.58 4.35
C LEU A 365 14.55 23.43 3.37
N VAL A 366 13.76 22.80 2.52
CA VAL A 366 12.85 23.51 1.60
C VAL A 366 11.79 24.26 2.40
N GLU A 367 11.17 23.62 3.40
CA GLU A 367 10.12 24.24 4.23
C GLU A 367 10.62 25.46 4.99
N ILE A 368 11.79 25.38 5.59
CA ILE A 368 12.41 26.54 6.28
C ILE A 368 12.56 27.71 5.31
N ASN A 369 13.03 27.47 4.09
CA ASN A 369 13.17 28.53 3.10
C ASN A 369 11.82 29.12 2.67
N VAL A 370 10.80 28.28 2.49
CA VAL A 370 9.43 28.72 2.18
C VAL A 370 8.88 29.59 3.32
N VAL A 371 9.05 29.17 4.59
CA VAL A 371 8.56 29.91 5.76
C VAL A 371 9.33 31.20 6.00
N VAL A 372 10.65 31.20 5.84
CA VAL A 372 11.48 32.41 6.01
C VAL A 372 11.08 33.52 5.02
N CYS A 373 10.70 33.14 3.79
CA CYS A 373 10.15 34.12 2.84
C CYS A 373 8.76 34.66 3.26
N MET A 374 8.03 33.97 4.14
CA MET A 374 6.70 34.41 4.64
C MET A 374 6.76 35.25 5.92
N THR A 375 7.86 35.25 6.68
CA THR A 375 7.96 35.92 7.98
C THR A 375 8.53 37.34 7.90
N THR A 376 8.30 38.08 6.84
CA THR A 376 8.52 39.52 6.85
C THR A 376 7.36 40.22 7.57
N ASN A 377 7.66 40.84 8.68
CA ASN A 377 6.81 41.48 9.66
C ASN A 377 5.60 42.21 9.07
N PHE A 378 4.41 41.84 9.53
CA PHE A 378 3.19 42.58 9.27
C PHE A 378 3.17 43.84 10.12
N PHE A 379 3.44 45.01 9.52
CA PHE A 379 3.09 46.30 10.10
C PHE A 379 1.84 46.84 9.42
N VAL A 380 0.70 46.74 10.11
CA VAL A 380 -0.52 47.44 9.68
C VAL A 380 -0.49 48.84 10.28
N LEU A 381 -0.16 49.82 9.48
CA LEU A 381 -0.43 51.22 9.80
C LEU A 381 -1.91 51.48 9.46
N TYR A 382 -2.74 51.64 10.47
CA TYR A 382 -4.10 52.10 10.31
C TYR A 382 -4.16 53.61 10.19
N PRO A 383 -4.46 54.21 9.03
CA PRO A 383 -5.22 55.47 9.02
C PRO A 383 -6.68 55.09 9.26
N SER A 384 -7.39 55.95 9.96
CA SER A 384 -8.80 55.80 10.28
C SER A 384 -9.69 55.56 9.03
N VAL A 385 -9.79 54.29 8.61
CA VAL A 385 -10.73 53.86 7.57
C VAL A 385 -12.03 53.53 8.27
N PRO A 386 -13.16 54.09 7.85
CA PRO A 386 -14.44 53.90 8.53
C PRO A 386 -15.09 52.54 8.17
N CYS A 387 -14.33 51.50 8.00
CA CYS A 387 -14.86 50.13 7.77
C CYS A 387 -13.98 49.09 8.44
N ASP A 388 -14.59 48.04 8.97
CA ASP A 388 -13.90 46.89 9.55
C ASP A 388 -13.53 45.93 8.44
N LEU A 389 -12.23 45.74 8.18
CA LEU A 389 -11.69 44.88 7.14
C LEU A 389 -11.96 43.38 7.39
N HIS A 390 -12.54 43.02 8.53
CA HIS A 390 -12.89 41.63 8.89
C HIS A 390 -14.32 41.20 8.49
N SER A 391 -15.17 42.12 7.98
CA SER A 391 -16.50 41.77 7.50
C SER A 391 -16.75 42.33 6.09
N GLU A 392 -17.21 41.48 5.17
CA GLU A 392 -17.62 41.88 3.81
C GLU A 392 -18.82 42.86 3.82
N GLU A 393 -19.61 42.87 4.91
CA GLU A 393 -20.78 43.70 5.04
C GLU A 393 -20.44 45.20 5.28
N ASP A 394 -19.30 45.49 5.89
CA ASP A 394 -18.89 46.83 6.26
C ASP A 394 -18.16 47.61 5.15
N CYS A 395 -17.66 46.92 4.13
CA CYS A 395 -16.93 47.52 2.99
C CYS A 395 -17.38 46.96 1.62
N PRO A 396 -18.64 47.09 1.23
CA PRO A 396 -19.16 46.43 0.02
C PRO A 396 -18.55 46.90 -1.31
N ASP A 397 -17.84 48.02 -1.32
CA ASP A 397 -17.23 48.60 -2.51
C ASP A 397 -15.71 48.37 -2.58
N LEU A 398 -15.08 47.70 -1.57
CA LEU A 398 -13.64 47.50 -1.51
C LEU A 398 -13.25 46.15 -2.12
N ASN A 399 -12.86 46.17 -3.38
CA ASN A 399 -12.35 44.96 -4.05
C ASN A 399 -10.83 44.92 -3.98
N LEU A 400 -10.25 44.06 -3.14
CA LEU A 400 -8.80 43.86 -3.01
C LEU A 400 -8.21 42.94 -4.09
N GLY A 401 -9.06 42.34 -4.92
CA GLY A 401 -8.66 41.37 -5.95
C GLY A 401 -8.25 40.02 -5.38
N LEU A 402 -7.83 39.11 -6.23
CA LEU A 402 -7.26 37.82 -5.83
C LEU A 402 -5.85 38.05 -5.26
N LEU A 403 -5.62 37.59 -4.05
CA LEU A 403 -4.33 37.64 -3.37
C LEU A 403 -3.62 36.29 -3.48
N ASP A 404 -2.36 36.30 -3.88
CA ASP A 404 -1.57 35.11 -4.03
C ASP A 404 -1.01 34.64 -2.69
N PHE A 405 -1.04 33.35 -2.43
CA PHE A 405 -0.51 32.76 -1.20
C PHE A 405 0.99 33.03 -1.06
N GLY A 406 1.40 33.61 0.07
CA GLY A 406 2.81 33.89 0.38
C GLY A 406 3.34 35.20 -0.20
N ALA A 407 2.51 36.04 -0.79
CA ALA A 407 2.86 37.42 -1.12
C ALA A 407 2.58 38.36 0.04
N SER A 408 3.34 39.47 0.09
CA SER A 408 3.03 40.62 0.94
C SER A 408 2.59 41.76 0.05
N TYR A 409 1.41 42.31 0.36
CA TYR A 409 0.86 43.44 -0.39
C TYR A 409 0.66 44.63 0.53
N THR A 410 1.06 45.79 0.05
CA THR A 410 0.65 47.08 0.62
C THR A 410 -0.48 47.65 -0.23
N PHE A 411 -1.60 47.98 0.39
CA PHE A 411 -2.72 48.62 -0.27
C PHE A 411 -2.77 50.09 0.09
N ILE A 412 -2.73 50.96 -0.93
CA ILE A 412 -2.97 52.36 -0.78
C ILE A 412 -4.44 52.63 -1.06
N LEU A 413 -5.19 53.01 -0.02
CA LEU A 413 -6.61 53.32 -0.17
C LEU A 413 -6.76 54.79 -0.55
N MET A 414 -7.30 55.06 -1.73
CA MET A 414 -7.56 56.42 -2.22
C MET A 414 -9.06 56.65 -2.38
N LYS A 415 -9.49 57.86 -2.06
CA LYS A 415 -10.88 58.25 -2.27
C LYS A 415 -10.96 58.97 -3.61
N GLU A 416 -11.49 58.32 -4.61
CA GLU A 416 -11.69 58.85 -5.95
C GLU A 416 -13.17 58.90 -6.28
N SER A 417 -13.68 60.12 -6.57
CA SER A 417 -15.10 60.35 -6.92
C SER A 417 -16.12 59.80 -5.92
N GLY A 418 -15.77 59.75 -4.60
CA GLY A 418 -16.67 59.29 -3.53
C GLY A 418 -16.63 57.78 -3.28
N LYS A 419 -15.85 57.03 -4.06
CA LYS A 419 -15.59 55.58 -3.85
C LYS A 419 -14.19 55.39 -3.30
N ILE A 420 -14.01 54.32 -2.48
CA ILE A 420 -12.71 53.89 -2.00
C ILE A 420 -12.12 52.94 -3.06
N VAL A 421 -10.98 53.30 -3.64
CA VAL A 421 -10.22 52.49 -4.59
C VAL A 421 -8.95 52.02 -3.90
N ALA A 422 -8.68 50.73 -3.93
CA ALA A 422 -7.44 50.14 -3.41
C ALA A 422 -6.43 49.98 -4.54
N GLU A 423 -5.31 50.68 -4.47
CA GLU A 423 -4.16 50.44 -5.35
C GLU A 423 -3.25 49.41 -4.68
N ARG A 424 -3.00 48.30 -5.37
CA ARG A 424 -2.21 47.18 -4.86
C ARG A 424 -0.75 47.32 -5.22
N MET A 425 0.11 47.36 -4.22
CA MET A 425 1.57 47.26 -4.37
C MET A 425 2.02 45.91 -3.85
N GLU A 426 2.75 45.16 -4.65
CA GLU A 426 3.32 43.87 -4.27
C GLU A 426 4.72 44.08 -3.71
N ASP A 427 4.87 44.07 -2.38
CA ASP A 427 6.13 44.30 -1.68
C ASP A 427 7.01 43.04 -1.71
N VAL A 428 6.40 41.87 -1.58
CA VAL A 428 7.09 40.58 -1.69
C VAL A 428 6.30 39.72 -2.67
N LYS A 429 6.97 39.27 -3.71
CA LYS A 429 6.36 38.36 -4.70
C LYS A 429 5.94 37.08 -4.06
N ALA A 430 4.76 36.61 -4.43
CA ALA A 430 4.26 35.28 -4.07
C ALA A 430 5.30 34.23 -4.42
N ASN A 431 5.48 33.28 -3.51
CA ASN A 431 6.16 32.03 -3.80
C ASN A 431 7.55 32.21 -4.45
N SER A 432 8.49 32.84 -3.77
CA SER A 432 9.85 33.06 -4.27
C SER A 432 10.64 31.75 -4.47
N VAL A 433 10.23 30.65 -3.81
CA VAL A 433 10.89 29.35 -3.90
C VAL A 433 10.23 28.53 -5.00
N HIS A 434 11.00 28.20 -6.04
CA HIS A 434 10.48 27.43 -7.18
C HIS A 434 10.23 25.96 -6.80
N ILE A 435 9.15 25.35 -7.32
CA ILE A 435 8.72 23.97 -7.02
C ILE A 435 9.78 22.91 -7.33
N ALA A 436 10.70 23.19 -8.24
CA ALA A 436 11.83 22.30 -8.54
C ALA A 436 12.70 21.96 -7.32
N TRP A 437 12.69 22.78 -6.26
CA TRP A 437 13.38 22.46 -5.01
C TRP A 437 12.78 21.25 -4.26
N GLN A 438 11.59 20.80 -4.63
CA GLN A 438 11.02 19.55 -4.12
C GLN A 438 11.60 18.30 -4.81
N VAL A 439 12.21 18.42 -5.99
CA VAL A 439 12.75 17.27 -6.73
C VAL A 439 13.73 16.43 -5.91
N PRO A 440 14.71 16.99 -5.17
CA PRO A 440 15.61 16.19 -4.34
C PRO A 440 14.90 15.32 -3.29
N GLN A 441 13.86 15.85 -2.63
CA GLN A 441 13.10 15.07 -1.65
C GLN A 441 12.32 13.92 -2.31
N TYR A 442 11.75 14.12 -3.51
CA TYR A 442 11.10 13.07 -4.29
C TYR A 442 12.08 12.01 -4.78
N VAL A 443 13.27 12.42 -5.25
CA VAL A 443 14.35 11.50 -5.64
C VAL A 443 14.76 10.59 -4.48
N LEU A 444 14.98 11.17 -3.31
CA LEU A 444 15.41 10.43 -2.11
C LEU A 444 14.32 9.49 -1.60
N ILE A 445 13.07 9.95 -1.49
CA ILE A 445 11.98 9.11 -1.00
C ILE A 445 11.69 7.95 -1.95
N THR A 446 11.73 8.20 -3.27
CA THR A 446 11.51 7.17 -4.28
C THR A 446 12.65 6.15 -4.32
N ALA A 447 13.91 6.59 -4.17
CA ALA A 447 15.03 5.68 -4.01
C ALA A 447 14.86 4.80 -2.77
N GLY A 448 14.41 5.38 -1.65
CA GLY A 448 14.05 4.66 -0.43
C GLY A 448 12.93 3.66 -0.66
N GLU A 449 11.88 4.06 -1.38
CA GLU A 449 10.73 3.22 -1.70
C GLU A 449 11.10 2.01 -2.55
N VAL A 450 11.87 2.18 -3.61
CA VAL A 450 12.33 1.07 -4.47
C VAL A 450 13.10 0.04 -3.65
N MET A 451 14.00 0.48 -2.76
CA MET A 451 14.76 -0.42 -1.90
C MET A 451 13.90 -1.08 -0.81
N PHE A 452 12.91 -0.39 -0.29
CA PHE A 452 12.08 -0.86 0.82
C PHE A 452 10.90 -1.71 0.35
N SER A 453 10.09 -1.18 -0.58
CA SER A 453 8.79 -1.78 -0.95
C SER A 453 8.94 -3.05 -1.75
N ILE A 454 9.79 -3.05 -2.79
CA ILE A 454 10.03 -4.24 -3.62
C ILE A 454 10.65 -5.35 -2.79
N THR A 455 11.66 -4.98 -1.99
CA THR A 455 12.35 -5.95 -1.13
C THR A 455 11.43 -6.49 -0.04
N GLY A 456 10.54 -5.66 0.52
CA GLY A 456 9.58 -6.07 1.52
C GLY A 456 8.53 -7.05 0.99
N LEU A 457 8.04 -6.83 -0.24
CA LEU A 457 7.14 -7.77 -0.92
C LEU A 457 7.82 -9.12 -1.17
N GLU A 458 9.03 -9.11 -1.70
CA GLU A 458 9.83 -10.31 -1.95
C GLU A 458 10.19 -11.03 -0.65
N PHE A 459 10.62 -10.29 0.38
CA PHE A 459 10.93 -10.83 1.71
C PHE A 459 9.71 -11.48 2.35
N SER A 460 8.56 -10.83 2.30
CA SER A 460 7.29 -11.34 2.82
C SER A 460 6.89 -12.66 2.16
N TYR A 461 7.18 -12.80 0.86
CA TYR A 461 6.93 -14.03 0.13
C TYR A 461 7.96 -15.13 0.44
N SER A 462 9.25 -14.79 0.43
CA SER A 462 10.34 -15.75 0.55
C SER A 462 10.49 -16.35 1.95
N GLN A 463 10.12 -15.59 2.99
CA GLN A 463 10.20 -16.02 4.38
C GLN A 463 8.89 -16.65 4.89
N ALA A 464 7.85 -16.70 4.05
CA ALA A 464 6.56 -17.29 4.38
C ALA A 464 6.56 -18.81 4.16
N PRO A 465 5.96 -19.61 5.07
CA PRO A 465 5.60 -20.99 4.79
C PRO A 465 4.71 -21.08 3.55
N SER A 466 4.76 -22.21 2.84
CA SER A 466 4.02 -22.42 1.57
C SER A 466 2.50 -22.17 1.69
N ASN A 467 1.95 -22.43 2.86
CA ASN A 467 0.53 -22.33 3.20
C ASN A 467 0.10 -21.00 3.82
N MET A 468 1.03 -20.07 4.10
CA MET A 468 0.75 -18.77 4.75
C MET A 468 1.32 -17.57 3.98
N LYS A 469 1.63 -17.74 2.68
CA LYS A 469 2.24 -16.68 1.85
C LYS A 469 1.33 -15.46 1.72
N SER A 470 0.03 -15.66 1.49
CA SER A 470 -0.92 -14.56 1.39
C SER A 470 -1.12 -13.85 2.73
N VAL A 471 -1.08 -14.59 3.85
CA VAL A 471 -1.19 -14.02 5.20
C VAL A 471 -0.02 -13.07 5.49
N LEU A 472 1.22 -13.44 5.17
CA LEU A 472 2.37 -12.55 5.36
C LEU A 472 2.36 -11.36 4.40
N GLN A 473 1.88 -11.53 3.17
CA GLN A 473 1.65 -10.41 2.25
C GLN A 473 0.58 -9.45 2.80
N ALA A 474 -0.49 -9.97 3.40
CA ALA A 474 -1.50 -9.13 4.06
C ALA A 474 -0.92 -8.41 5.28
N GLY A 475 -0.07 -9.08 6.06
CA GLY A 475 0.67 -8.46 7.17
C GLY A 475 1.56 -7.31 6.71
N TRP A 476 2.23 -7.45 5.58
CA TRP A 476 2.98 -6.38 4.93
C TRP A 476 2.09 -5.17 4.59
N LEU A 477 0.95 -5.42 3.94
CA LEU A 477 -0.01 -4.35 3.60
C LEU A 477 -0.60 -3.68 4.85
N LEU A 478 -0.75 -4.41 5.95
CA LEU A 478 -1.23 -3.85 7.21
C LEU A 478 -0.25 -2.83 7.81
N THR A 479 1.06 -2.95 7.55
CA THR A 479 2.04 -1.94 7.99
C THR A 479 1.78 -0.57 7.36
N VAL A 480 1.23 -0.52 6.13
CA VAL A 480 0.79 0.71 5.47
C VAL A 480 -0.37 1.34 6.23
N ALA A 481 -1.38 0.52 6.60
CA ALA A 481 -2.54 1.00 7.34
C ALA A 481 -2.13 1.63 8.69
N PHE A 482 -1.24 0.97 9.43
CA PHE A 482 -0.72 1.52 10.69
C PHE A 482 0.14 2.77 10.49
N GLY A 483 0.87 2.87 9.37
CA GLY A 483 1.60 4.09 9.00
C GLY A 483 0.67 5.29 8.88
N ASN A 484 -0.44 5.13 8.17
CA ASN A 484 -1.45 6.18 8.04
C ASN A 484 -2.08 6.59 9.38
N VAL A 485 -2.31 5.64 10.28
CA VAL A 485 -2.81 5.93 11.65
C VAL A 485 -1.80 6.77 12.44
N ILE A 486 -0.50 6.48 12.32
CA ILE A 486 0.56 7.29 12.97
C ILE A 486 0.53 8.73 12.46
N VAL A 487 0.39 8.96 11.16
CA VAL A 487 0.29 10.31 10.59
C VAL A 487 -0.90 11.06 11.16
N LEU A 488 -2.07 10.41 11.23
CA LEU A 488 -3.28 11.04 11.80
C LEU A 488 -3.07 11.47 13.26
N ILE A 489 -2.52 10.60 14.08
CA ILE A 489 -2.27 10.89 15.50
C ILE A 489 -1.30 12.07 15.67
N VAL A 490 -0.23 12.13 14.86
CA VAL A 490 0.77 13.20 14.97
C VAL A 490 0.25 14.50 14.38
N ALA A 491 -0.44 14.44 13.23
CA ALA A 491 -0.93 15.63 12.54
C ALA A 491 -2.03 16.36 13.34
N GLU A 492 -2.93 15.62 14.01
CA GLU A 492 -4.01 16.22 14.80
C GLU A 492 -3.58 16.55 16.23
N GLY A 493 -2.63 15.78 16.80
CA GLY A 493 -2.27 15.88 18.22
C GLY A 493 -1.15 16.88 18.55
N ALA A 494 -0.30 17.23 17.60
CA ALA A 494 0.95 17.92 17.94
C ALA A 494 0.90 19.47 17.78
N GLY A 495 0.02 20.03 16.95
CA GLY A 495 -0.07 21.48 16.70
C GLY A 495 1.29 22.12 16.29
N LEU A 496 2.19 21.32 15.71
CA LEU A 496 3.55 21.75 15.38
C LEU A 496 3.59 22.48 14.05
N GLU A 497 4.51 23.43 13.93
CA GLU A 497 4.87 24.00 12.64
C GLU A 497 5.39 22.92 11.70
N GLN A 498 5.08 22.98 10.42
CA GLN A 498 5.33 21.92 9.44
C GLN A 498 6.82 21.49 9.36
N TRP A 499 7.76 22.42 9.44
CA TRP A 499 9.18 22.05 9.43
C TRP A 499 9.63 21.29 10.68
N LYS A 500 9.04 21.60 11.86
CA LYS A 500 9.29 20.86 13.12
C LYS A 500 8.71 19.46 13.03
N GLU A 501 7.54 19.31 12.40
CA GLU A 501 6.92 18.03 12.12
C GLU A 501 7.83 17.16 11.23
N PHE A 502 8.39 17.71 10.16
CA PHE A 502 9.32 17.00 9.28
C PHE A 502 10.58 16.53 10.01
N VAL A 503 11.19 17.38 10.85
CA VAL A 503 12.35 17.00 11.68
C VAL A 503 11.99 15.87 12.65
N LEU A 504 10.84 15.97 13.30
CA LEU A 504 10.35 14.94 14.21
C LEU A 504 10.22 13.59 13.50
N PHE A 505 9.56 13.54 12.35
CA PHE A 505 9.40 12.31 11.57
C PHE A 505 10.74 11.74 11.09
N ALA A 506 11.65 12.59 10.59
CA ALA A 506 12.99 12.15 10.20
C ALA A 506 13.75 11.52 11.37
N GLY A 507 13.72 12.16 12.55
CA GLY A 507 14.37 11.65 13.77
C GLY A 507 13.76 10.35 14.26
N LEU A 508 12.43 10.23 14.27
CA LEU A 508 11.72 9.01 14.63
C LEU A 508 12.05 7.86 13.68
N LEU A 509 12.08 8.11 12.36
CA LEU A 509 12.43 7.08 11.39
C LEU A 509 13.88 6.61 11.54
N LEU A 510 14.83 7.50 11.81
CA LEU A 510 16.23 7.13 12.10
C LEU A 510 16.32 6.26 13.37
N GLY A 511 15.59 6.63 14.43
CA GLY A 511 15.52 5.82 15.65
C GLY A 511 14.94 4.42 15.38
N VAL A 512 13.85 4.36 14.64
CA VAL A 512 13.21 3.10 14.22
C VAL A 512 14.12 2.28 13.30
N CYS A 513 14.87 2.93 12.39
CA CYS A 513 15.85 2.27 11.53
C CYS A 513 16.97 1.58 12.35
N ILE A 514 17.43 2.21 13.44
CA ILE A 514 18.41 1.59 14.35
C ILE A 514 17.79 0.34 15.00
N ILE A 515 16.56 0.44 15.52
CA ILE A 515 15.84 -0.71 16.11
C ILE A 515 15.69 -1.82 15.09
N PHE A 516 15.23 -1.51 13.89
CA PHE A 516 15.08 -2.48 12.79
C PHE A 516 16.42 -3.12 12.40
N SER A 517 17.50 -2.33 12.36
CA SER A 517 18.84 -2.83 12.04
C SER A 517 19.34 -3.82 13.10
N VAL A 518 19.12 -3.51 14.39
CA VAL A 518 19.44 -4.43 15.49
C VAL A 518 18.61 -5.71 15.37
N MET A 519 17.30 -5.60 15.15
CA MET A 519 16.43 -6.78 14.94
C MET A 519 16.87 -7.62 13.75
N SER A 520 17.33 -6.99 12.68
CA SER A 520 17.79 -7.67 11.45
C SER A 520 19.06 -8.50 11.67
N ILE A 521 19.94 -8.09 12.59
CA ILE A 521 21.16 -8.85 12.95
C ILE A 521 20.80 -10.17 13.62
N PHE A 522 19.75 -10.18 14.46
CA PHE A 522 19.29 -11.38 15.16
C PHE A 522 18.36 -12.25 14.32
N TYR A 523 17.92 -11.76 13.15
CA TYR A 523 17.02 -12.51 12.29
C TYR A 523 17.77 -13.63 11.55
N LYS A 524 17.25 -14.85 11.68
CA LYS A 524 17.75 -16.01 10.92
C LYS A 524 16.83 -16.28 9.75
N TYR A 525 17.39 -16.17 8.56
CA TYR A 525 16.66 -16.52 7.33
C TYR A 525 16.23 -17.98 7.35
N VAL A 526 15.11 -18.25 6.70
CA VAL A 526 14.62 -19.62 6.51
C VAL A 526 15.59 -20.38 5.62
N ASP A 527 16.05 -21.53 6.13
CA ASP A 527 16.89 -22.46 5.40
C ASP A 527 16.00 -23.56 4.80
N PRO A 528 15.87 -23.65 3.47
CA PRO A 528 15.05 -24.68 2.80
C PRO A 528 15.46 -26.11 3.20
N GLU A 529 16.76 -26.39 3.28
CA GLU A 529 17.27 -27.73 3.63
C GLU A 529 16.85 -28.17 5.04
N ARG A 530 16.72 -27.22 5.96
CA ARG A 530 16.26 -27.50 7.31
C ARG A 530 14.77 -27.81 7.36
N MET A 531 13.99 -27.16 6.51
CA MET A 531 12.55 -27.43 6.39
C MET A 531 12.31 -28.80 5.77
N ASP A 532 13.10 -29.19 4.76
CA ASP A 532 13.01 -30.51 4.13
C ASP A 532 13.35 -31.64 5.10
N LYS A 533 14.35 -31.46 5.96
CA LYS A 533 14.68 -32.43 7.02
C LYS A 533 13.53 -32.60 8.02
N ILE A 534 12.88 -31.50 8.42
CA ILE A 534 11.72 -31.55 9.33
C ILE A 534 10.54 -32.23 8.65
N ASN A 535 10.32 -31.95 7.35
CA ASN A 535 9.26 -32.61 6.56
C ASN A 535 9.50 -34.12 6.43
N LEU A 536 10.75 -34.54 6.28
CA LEU A 536 11.13 -35.97 6.22
C LEU A 536 10.99 -36.66 7.59
N GLU A 537 11.25 -35.96 8.69
CA GLU A 537 11.07 -36.49 10.04
C GLU A 537 9.56 -36.63 10.39
N ASP A 538 8.74 -35.59 10.09
CA ASP A 538 7.30 -35.64 10.34
C ASP A 538 6.61 -36.72 9.47
N SER A 539 7.01 -36.89 8.19
CA SER A 539 6.45 -37.95 7.34
C SER A 539 6.77 -39.36 7.85
N LYS A 540 7.96 -39.58 8.39
CA LYS A 540 8.32 -40.87 9.03
C LYS A 540 7.52 -41.13 10.31
N GLU A 541 7.30 -40.08 11.15
CA GLU A 541 6.48 -40.20 12.35
C GLU A 541 4.99 -40.46 12.03
N GLU A 542 4.47 -39.92 10.91
CA GLU A 542 3.09 -40.21 10.42
C GLU A 542 2.97 -41.64 9.89
N ASP A 543 3.92 -42.10 9.08
CA ASP A 543 3.95 -43.48 8.56
C ASP A 543 4.04 -44.51 9.70
N GLU A 544 4.93 -44.29 10.70
CA GLU A 544 5.02 -45.17 11.88
C GLU A 544 3.73 -45.17 12.73
N THR A 545 3.04 -44.03 12.83
CA THR A 545 1.76 -43.98 13.56
C THR A 545 0.62 -44.65 12.81
N ASP A 546 0.60 -44.59 11.49
CA ASP A 546 -0.42 -45.28 10.68
C ASP A 546 -0.15 -46.77 10.58
N GLU A 547 1.10 -47.23 10.54
CA GLU A 547 1.45 -48.64 10.70
C GLU A 547 1.03 -49.19 12.06
N LYS A 548 1.28 -48.44 13.15
CA LYS A 548 0.84 -48.83 14.51
C LYS A 548 -0.69 -48.89 14.63
N LYS A 549 -1.43 -47.95 14.01
CA LYS A 549 -2.90 -47.98 13.98
C LYS A 549 -3.44 -49.11 13.14
N SER A 550 -2.78 -49.41 12.02
CA SER A 550 -3.12 -50.52 11.13
C SER A 550 -2.90 -51.88 11.82
N SER A 551 -1.77 -52.06 12.49
CA SER A 551 -1.44 -53.26 13.26
C SER A 551 -2.35 -53.43 14.50
N MET A 552 -2.77 -52.36 15.17
CA MET A 552 -3.79 -52.42 16.23
C MET A 552 -5.18 -52.79 15.72
N LYS A 553 -5.58 -52.36 14.52
CA LYS A 553 -6.84 -52.78 13.88
C LYS A 553 -6.80 -54.24 13.49
N LEU A 554 -5.69 -54.75 12.94
CA LEU A 554 -5.54 -56.18 12.63
C LEU A 554 -5.57 -57.04 13.91
N ASN A 555 -4.97 -56.63 14.99
CA ASN A 555 -5.02 -57.36 16.28
C ASN A 555 -6.41 -57.34 16.93
N LYS A 556 -7.23 -56.32 16.70
CA LYS A 556 -8.64 -56.30 17.18
C LYS A 556 -9.55 -57.17 16.35
N THR A 557 -9.33 -57.27 15.01
CA THR A 557 -10.10 -58.18 14.14
C THR A 557 -9.70 -59.65 14.33
N GLY A 558 -8.44 -59.93 14.66
CA GLY A 558 -7.96 -61.31 14.94
C GLY A 558 -8.43 -61.91 16.27
N LYS A 559 -8.95 -61.10 17.22
CA LYS A 559 -9.55 -61.58 18.47
C LYS A 559 -11.04 -61.86 18.40
N SER A 560 -11.73 -61.45 17.30
CA SER A 560 -13.19 -61.64 17.12
C SER A 560 -13.56 -62.92 16.37
N THR A 561 -12.59 -63.75 15.96
CA THR A 561 -12.83 -65.00 15.21
C THR A 561 -12.38 -66.25 15.97
N ARG A 562 -12.36 -66.20 17.31
CA ARG A 562 -12.24 -67.39 18.17
C ARG A 562 -13.36 -67.38 19.21
N LEU A 563 -14.52 -67.76 18.77
CA LEU A 563 -15.63 -68.39 19.57
C LEU A 563 -16.38 -69.32 18.63
#